data_dcca0c394d8de430c11508ec0063db1f
#
_entry.id   dcca0c394d8de430c11508ec0063db1f
#
_cell.length_a   1.000
_cell.length_b   1.000
_cell.length_c   1.000
_cell.angle_alpha   90.00
_cell.angle_beta   90.00
_cell.angle_gamma   90.00
#
_symmetry.space_group_name_H-M   'P 1'
#
loop_
_entity.id
_entity.type
_entity.pdbx_description
1 polymer ?
#
loop_
_entity_poly.entity_id
_entity_poly.type
_entity_poly.pdbx_seq_one_letter_code
_entity_poly.pdbx_strand_id
1 'polypeptide(L)'
;HYDVQPQGDLTQWRTPPFEPTIIEGVMYGRGTADNKGPLMAHLNAIEFWLKEYGELPVNIKTIFEGSEESNSEGLPEFLCSHKELLKADMVYFSDGSKNHNDQPIIALGVKGMLYVELVLTTMTRNVHSQYAPVLPSAAWQMVQLLNKLKTEDGTVHIPGFYDDVVQP
;
A
#
# COMPACT_ATOMS: atom_id res chain seq x y z
N HIS A 1 0.52 10.01 4.38
CA HIS A 1 -0.75 10.29 3.67
C HIS A 1 -1.89 10.57 4.63
N TYR A 2 -2.98 11.18 4.14
CA TYR A 2 -4.16 11.49 4.96
C TYR A 2 -5.48 10.93 4.40
N ASP A 3 -5.47 10.39 3.20
CA ASP A 3 -6.58 9.59 2.67
C ASP A 3 -6.66 8.23 3.38
N VAL A 4 -7.75 7.53 3.18
CA VAL A 4 -8.05 6.29 3.90
C VAL A 4 -8.82 5.32 3.02
N GLN A 5 -8.66 4.03 3.26
CA GLN A 5 -9.44 2.98 2.64
C GLN A 5 -10.93 3.08 3.04
N PRO A 6 -11.85 2.57 2.21
CA PRO A 6 -13.24 2.37 2.59
C PRO A 6 -13.38 1.56 3.88
N GLN A 7 -14.48 1.74 4.57
CA GLN A 7 -14.73 1.10 5.87
C GLN A 7 -14.83 -0.44 5.81
N GLY A 8 -15.15 -1.01 4.64
CA GLY A 8 -15.39 -2.45 4.52
C GLY A 8 -16.67 -2.90 5.22
N ASP A 9 -16.65 -4.09 5.79
CA ASP A 9 -17.79 -4.66 6.50
C ASP A 9 -17.99 -3.99 7.86
N LEU A 10 -19.08 -3.26 8.02
CA LEU A 10 -19.42 -2.52 9.23
C LEU A 10 -19.61 -3.41 10.46
N THR A 11 -19.93 -4.69 10.28
CA THR A 11 -20.11 -5.64 11.40
C THR A 11 -18.82 -5.98 12.12
N GLN A 12 -17.67 -5.73 11.49
CA GLN A 12 -16.36 -5.98 12.06
C GLN A 12 -15.82 -4.78 12.88
N TRP A 13 -16.53 -3.66 12.87
CA TRP A 13 -16.13 -2.48 13.60
C TRP A 13 -16.69 -2.46 15.02
N ARG A 14 -15.82 -2.18 15.98
CA ARG A 14 -16.20 -1.99 17.38
C ARG A 14 -16.88 -0.63 17.63
N THR A 15 -16.55 0.35 16.80
CA THR A 15 -17.08 1.72 16.83
C THR A 15 -17.39 2.18 15.40
N PRO A 16 -18.21 3.20 15.17
CA PRO A 16 -18.40 3.74 13.83
C PRO A 16 -17.05 4.13 13.19
N PRO A 17 -16.74 3.65 11.99
CA PRO A 17 -15.38 3.79 11.40
C PRO A 17 -14.96 5.24 11.15
N PHE A 18 -15.88 6.14 10.86
CA PHE A 18 -15.59 7.55 10.58
C PHE A 18 -15.95 8.51 11.73
N GLU A 19 -16.24 7.96 12.91
CA GLU A 19 -16.46 8.71 14.14
C GLU A 19 -15.38 8.34 15.16
N PRO A 20 -14.26 9.10 15.24
CA PRO A 20 -13.16 8.76 16.13
C PRO A 20 -13.63 8.59 17.57
N THR A 21 -13.44 7.41 18.13
CA THR A 21 -13.92 7.05 19.48
C THR A 21 -12.74 6.62 20.34
N ILE A 22 -12.62 7.20 21.54
CA ILE A 22 -11.57 6.83 22.50
C ILE A 22 -12.13 5.84 23.50
N ILE A 23 -11.53 4.66 23.60
CA ILE A 23 -11.85 3.63 24.58
C ILE A 23 -10.56 3.26 25.31
N GLU A 24 -10.53 3.41 26.63
CA GLU A 24 -9.38 3.07 27.48
C GLU A 24 -8.06 3.70 27.00
N GLY A 25 -8.10 4.94 26.49
CA GLY A 25 -6.94 5.67 26.00
C GLY A 25 -6.51 5.31 24.57
N VAL A 26 -7.21 4.41 23.89
CA VAL A 26 -6.95 4.04 22.50
C VAL A 26 -8.02 4.65 21.60
N MET A 27 -7.59 5.34 20.55
CA MET A 27 -8.48 5.93 19.53
C MET A 27 -8.79 4.91 18.44
N TYR A 28 -10.08 4.64 18.25
CA TYR A 28 -10.60 3.77 17.20
C TYR A 28 -11.22 4.61 16.07
N GLY A 29 -10.95 4.23 14.82
CA GLY A 29 -11.51 4.85 13.64
C GLY A 29 -10.71 4.52 12.39
N ARG A 30 -11.34 4.61 11.21
CA ARG A 30 -10.64 4.43 9.94
C ARG A 30 -9.62 5.55 9.74
N GLY A 31 -8.35 5.18 9.47
CA GLY A 31 -7.26 6.14 9.28
C GLY A 31 -6.56 6.61 10.56
N THR A 32 -6.98 6.16 11.76
CA THR A 32 -6.29 6.53 13.01
C THR A 32 -4.89 5.93 13.10
N ALA A 33 -4.69 4.71 12.64
CA ALA A 33 -3.39 4.05 12.59
C ALA A 33 -2.70 4.23 11.23
N ASP A 34 -3.47 4.22 10.15
CA ASP A 34 -3.04 4.28 8.77
C ASP A 34 -3.78 5.41 8.04
N ASN A 35 -3.19 6.62 7.90
CA ASN A 35 -1.85 7.01 8.39
C ASN A 35 -1.91 8.33 9.19
N LYS A 36 -3.10 8.76 9.69
CA LYS A 36 -3.25 10.04 10.40
C LYS A 36 -2.55 10.06 11.76
N GLY A 37 -2.46 8.92 12.45
CA GLY A 37 -1.72 8.82 13.71
C GLY A 37 -0.22 9.09 13.53
N PRO A 38 0.48 8.35 12.67
CA PRO A 38 1.87 8.63 12.33
C PRO A 38 2.10 10.06 11.82
N LEU A 39 1.21 10.58 10.96
CA LEU A 39 1.27 11.97 10.51
C LEU A 39 1.22 12.95 11.68
N MET A 40 0.30 12.77 12.61
CA MET A 40 0.19 13.61 13.80
C MET A 40 1.40 13.46 14.73
N ALA A 41 2.03 12.28 14.80
CA ALA A 41 3.25 12.10 15.58
C ALA A 41 4.39 13.01 15.09
N HIS A 42 4.55 13.15 13.76
CA HIS A 42 5.51 14.09 13.18
C HIS A 42 5.19 15.54 13.56
N LEU A 43 3.94 15.95 13.38
CA LEU A 43 3.52 17.33 13.70
C LEU A 43 3.70 17.64 15.19
N ASN A 44 3.34 16.71 16.06
CA ASN A 44 3.53 16.84 17.52
C ASN A 44 5.02 16.94 17.89
N ALA A 45 5.89 16.19 17.23
CA ALA A 45 7.34 16.28 17.46
C ALA A 45 7.88 17.67 17.05
N ILE A 46 7.47 18.19 15.90
CA ILE A 46 7.82 19.53 15.43
C ILE A 46 7.32 20.58 16.42
N GLU A 47 6.05 20.49 16.82
CA GLU A 47 5.45 21.42 17.79
C GLU A 47 6.17 21.39 19.14
N PHE A 48 6.53 20.19 19.63
CA PHE A 48 7.29 20.02 20.86
C PHE A 48 8.64 20.75 20.80
N TRP A 49 9.43 20.53 19.75
CA TRP A 49 10.71 21.21 19.58
C TRP A 49 10.59 22.73 19.55
N LEU A 50 9.62 23.24 18.80
CA LEU A 50 9.39 24.69 18.72
C LEU A 50 8.97 25.29 20.07
N LYS A 51 8.16 24.58 20.87
CA LYS A 51 7.74 25.03 22.20
C LYS A 51 8.87 25.00 23.23
N GLU A 52 9.67 23.94 23.23
CA GLU A 52 10.73 23.76 24.23
C GLU A 52 11.99 24.55 23.91
N TYR A 53 12.38 24.65 22.64
CA TYR A 53 13.67 25.21 22.23
C TYR A 53 13.54 26.47 21.37
N GLY A 54 12.36 26.84 20.92
CA GLY A 54 12.10 28.01 20.08
C GLY A 54 12.46 27.86 18.62
N GLU A 55 13.25 26.84 18.26
CA GLU A 55 13.69 26.57 16.90
C GLU A 55 13.84 25.07 16.63
N LEU A 56 13.86 24.69 15.37
CA LEU A 56 14.11 23.30 14.96
C LEU A 56 15.63 23.11 14.72
N PRO A 57 16.21 21.96 15.11
CA PRO A 57 17.62 21.67 14.89
C PRO A 57 17.97 21.37 13.43
N VAL A 58 16.97 21.19 12.58
CA VAL A 58 17.08 20.88 11.14
C VAL A 58 15.98 21.59 10.35
N ASN A 59 16.21 21.79 9.06
CA ASN A 59 15.15 22.24 8.16
C ASN A 59 14.22 21.07 7.83
N ILE A 60 12.93 21.30 7.93
CA ILE A 60 11.91 20.28 7.64
C ILE A 60 11.07 20.71 6.46
N LYS A 61 10.88 19.79 5.51
CA LYS A 61 9.93 19.89 4.42
C LYS A 61 8.94 18.76 4.57
N THR A 62 7.66 19.06 4.55
CA THR A 62 6.61 18.05 4.68
C THR A 62 5.83 17.92 3.38
N ILE A 63 5.56 16.70 2.97
CA ILE A 63 4.66 16.38 1.86
C ILE A 63 3.47 15.65 2.44
N PHE A 64 2.28 16.17 2.21
CA PHE A 64 1.02 15.55 2.59
C PHE A 64 0.32 15.05 1.33
N GLU A 65 0.11 13.76 1.27
CA GLU A 65 -0.52 13.08 0.15
C GLU A 65 -1.96 12.70 0.46
N GLY A 66 -2.85 12.80 -0.52
CA GLY A 66 -4.27 12.49 -0.40
C GLY A 66 -4.75 11.39 -1.33
N SER A 67 -3.85 10.55 -1.88
CA SER A 67 -4.18 9.47 -2.81
C SER A 67 -3.26 8.25 -2.69
N GLU A 68 -2.59 8.05 -1.55
CA GLU A 68 -1.72 6.90 -1.32
C GLU A 68 -2.49 5.59 -1.49
N GLU A 69 -3.66 5.51 -0.89
CA GLU A 69 -4.54 4.34 -0.90
C GLU A 69 -5.16 4.05 -2.29
N SER A 70 -4.91 4.92 -3.26
CA SER A 70 -5.32 4.79 -4.67
C SER A 70 -4.15 4.92 -5.65
N ASN A 71 -2.97 4.40 -5.28
CA ASN A 71 -1.72 4.36 -6.05
C ASN A 71 -1.02 5.71 -6.26
N SER A 72 -1.20 6.69 -5.38
CA SER A 72 -0.47 7.97 -5.41
C SER A 72 -0.54 8.70 -6.76
N GLU A 73 -1.73 8.74 -7.37
CA GLU A 73 -1.93 9.36 -8.68
C GLU A 73 -1.49 10.83 -8.66
N GLY A 74 -0.60 11.20 -9.59
CA GLY A 74 -0.03 12.53 -9.70
C GLY A 74 1.17 12.82 -8.79
N LEU A 75 1.46 12.00 -7.79
CA LEU A 75 2.64 12.20 -6.92
C LEU A 75 3.97 12.10 -7.68
N PRO A 76 4.21 11.12 -8.57
CA PRO A 76 5.46 11.06 -9.34
C PRO A 76 5.71 12.31 -10.17
N GLU A 77 4.70 12.84 -10.84
CA GLU A 77 4.78 14.05 -11.64
C GLU A 77 5.06 15.28 -10.77
N PHE A 78 4.41 15.38 -9.61
CA PHE A 78 4.65 16.44 -8.63
C PHE A 78 6.10 16.39 -8.14
N LEU A 79 6.61 15.24 -7.74
CA LEU A 79 7.99 15.07 -7.28
C LEU A 79 8.99 15.44 -8.37
N CYS A 80 8.73 15.00 -9.61
CA CYS A 80 9.58 15.33 -10.75
C CYS A 80 9.62 16.82 -11.08
N SER A 81 8.48 17.51 -10.97
CA SER A 81 8.38 18.94 -11.29
C SER A 81 8.91 19.86 -10.17
N HIS A 82 9.04 19.36 -8.94
CA HIS A 82 9.45 20.13 -7.77
C HIS A 82 10.75 19.63 -7.12
N LYS A 83 11.64 19.00 -7.89
CA LYS A 83 12.89 18.40 -7.40
C LYS A 83 13.74 19.35 -6.55
N GLU A 84 13.93 20.58 -7.00
CA GLU A 84 14.75 21.55 -6.27
C GLU A 84 14.10 21.98 -4.95
N LEU A 85 12.78 22.14 -4.92
CA LEU A 85 12.05 22.43 -3.69
C LEU A 85 12.16 21.29 -2.68
N LEU A 86 12.12 20.05 -3.18
CA LEU A 86 12.08 18.82 -2.37
C LEU A 86 13.46 18.27 -2.01
N LYS A 87 14.53 18.87 -2.53
CA LYS A 87 15.90 18.44 -2.22
C LYS A 87 16.13 18.45 -0.70
N ALA A 88 16.57 17.31 -0.18
CA ALA A 88 16.83 17.07 1.23
C ALA A 88 18.00 16.08 1.38
N ASP A 89 18.62 16.06 2.56
CA ASP A 89 19.72 15.15 2.89
C ASP A 89 19.16 13.77 3.28
N MET A 90 17.94 13.72 3.80
CA MET A 90 17.27 12.49 4.24
C MET A 90 15.75 12.58 4.03
N VAL A 91 15.15 11.47 3.72
CA VAL A 91 13.68 11.29 3.74
C VAL A 91 13.33 10.43 4.94
N TYR A 92 12.41 10.91 5.76
CA TYR A 92 11.83 10.15 6.86
C TYR A 92 10.37 9.82 6.53
N PHE A 93 10.08 8.54 6.46
CA PHE A 93 8.77 8.02 6.09
C PHE A 93 8.26 7.13 7.22
N SER A 94 7.07 7.39 7.73
CA SER A 94 6.49 6.64 8.85
C SER A 94 5.10 6.14 8.54
N ASP A 95 5.01 5.39 7.47
CA ASP A 95 3.81 4.64 7.14
C ASP A 95 4.07 3.16 7.48
N GLY A 96 3.67 2.78 8.65
CA GLY A 96 3.94 1.44 9.15
C GLY A 96 3.46 1.24 10.58
N SER A 97 3.31 -0.03 10.93
CA SER A 97 2.87 -0.45 12.25
C SER A 97 4.04 -0.89 13.13
N LYS A 98 3.76 -1.11 14.40
CA LYS A 98 4.63 -1.83 15.33
C LYS A 98 4.61 -3.32 14.99
N ASN A 99 5.62 -4.06 15.47
CA ASN A 99 5.63 -5.53 15.35
C ASN A 99 4.59 -6.18 16.29
N HIS A 100 4.47 -7.49 16.21
CA HIS A 100 3.53 -8.28 17.03
C HIS A 100 3.78 -8.21 18.55
N ASN A 101 4.94 -7.69 18.98
CA ASN A 101 5.29 -7.45 20.38
C ASN A 101 5.12 -5.96 20.78
N ASP A 102 4.39 -5.18 19.98
CA ASP A 102 4.15 -3.73 20.18
C ASP A 102 5.42 -2.87 20.16
N GLN A 103 6.49 -3.36 19.51
CA GLN A 103 7.76 -2.64 19.42
C GLN A 103 7.85 -1.85 18.10
N PRO A 104 8.48 -0.67 18.12
CA PRO A 104 8.75 0.10 16.91
C PRO A 104 9.59 -0.71 15.91
N ILE A 105 9.33 -0.52 14.62
CA ILE A 105 10.08 -1.14 13.53
C ILE A 105 10.80 -0.05 12.75
N ILE A 106 12.06 -0.30 12.40
CA ILE A 106 12.77 0.46 11.37
C ILE A 106 12.84 -0.43 10.13
N ALA A 107 12.10 -0.08 9.10
CA ALA A 107 12.17 -0.77 7.82
C ALA A 107 13.41 -0.29 7.05
N LEU A 108 14.27 -1.22 6.62
CA LEU A 108 15.48 -0.91 5.85
C LEU A 108 15.23 -0.90 4.34
N GLY A 109 14.02 -1.15 3.91
CA GLY A 109 13.60 -1.16 2.51
C GLY A 109 12.14 -1.54 2.37
N VAL A 110 11.67 -1.53 1.14
CA VAL A 110 10.30 -1.91 0.76
C VAL A 110 10.35 -3.01 -0.29
N LYS A 111 9.35 -3.89 -0.28
CA LYS A 111 9.17 -4.87 -1.36
C LYS A 111 8.53 -4.20 -2.58
N GLY A 112 8.87 -4.68 -3.77
CA GLY A 112 8.17 -4.30 -4.99
C GLY A 112 6.75 -4.86 -5.04
N MET A 113 5.90 -4.23 -5.82
CA MET A 113 4.55 -4.70 -6.14
C MET A 113 4.39 -4.72 -7.67
N LEU A 114 3.85 -5.82 -8.19
CA LEU A 114 3.46 -5.95 -9.59
C LEU A 114 2.01 -6.40 -9.64
N TYR A 115 1.15 -5.54 -10.16
CA TYR A 115 -0.25 -5.88 -10.45
C TYR A 115 -0.39 -6.24 -11.93
N VAL A 116 -1.00 -7.38 -12.20
CA VAL A 116 -1.26 -7.84 -13.57
C VAL A 116 -2.70 -8.33 -13.70
N GLU A 117 -3.30 -8.04 -14.82
CA GLU A 117 -4.59 -8.58 -15.22
C GLU A 117 -4.39 -9.55 -16.38
N LEU A 118 -4.93 -10.76 -16.26
CA LEU A 118 -4.88 -11.78 -17.30
C LEU A 118 -6.25 -11.93 -17.92
N VAL A 119 -6.36 -11.65 -19.22
CA VAL A 119 -7.59 -11.80 -19.99
C VAL A 119 -7.40 -12.92 -21.00
N LEU A 120 -8.20 -13.98 -20.90
CA LEU A 120 -8.15 -15.12 -21.79
C LEU A 120 -9.47 -15.24 -22.58
N THR A 121 -9.35 -15.13 -23.90
CA THR A 121 -10.46 -15.30 -24.83
C THR A 121 -10.25 -16.57 -25.66
N THR A 122 -11.20 -17.51 -25.58
CA THR A 122 -11.11 -18.78 -26.33
C THR A 122 -12.03 -18.81 -27.55
N MET A 123 -13.01 -17.90 -27.63
CA MET A 123 -13.99 -17.85 -28.70
C MET A 123 -14.36 -16.42 -29.05
N THR A 124 -14.69 -16.17 -30.30
CA THR A 124 -15.08 -14.84 -30.82
C THR A 124 -16.59 -14.55 -30.65
N ARG A 125 -17.38 -15.54 -30.23
CA ARG A 125 -18.84 -15.42 -30.04
C ARG A 125 -19.34 -16.41 -29.00
N ASN A 126 -20.50 -16.16 -28.43
CA ASN A 126 -21.20 -17.10 -27.54
C ASN A 126 -21.61 -18.36 -28.31
N VAL A 127 -21.46 -19.50 -27.67
CA VAL A 127 -21.77 -20.82 -28.24
C VAL A 127 -22.69 -21.56 -27.27
N HIS A 128 -23.61 -22.35 -27.82
CA HIS A 128 -24.53 -23.16 -27.02
C HIS A 128 -23.74 -24.22 -26.22
N SER A 129 -24.16 -24.46 -24.97
CA SER A 129 -23.51 -25.37 -24.04
C SER A 129 -23.37 -26.83 -24.53
N GLN A 130 -24.17 -27.26 -25.47
CA GLN A 130 -24.07 -28.61 -26.11
C GLN A 130 -22.67 -28.85 -26.73
N TYR A 131 -21.95 -27.80 -27.10
CA TYR A 131 -20.59 -27.88 -27.68
C TYR A 131 -19.48 -27.86 -26.64
N ALA A 132 -19.80 -27.72 -25.36
CA ALA A 132 -18.80 -27.66 -24.28
C ALA A 132 -17.80 -28.84 -24.26
N PRO A 133 -18.18 -30.10 -24.60
CA PRO A 133 -17.24 -31.21 -24.64
C PRO A 133 -16.16 -31.12 -25.71
N VAL A 134 -16.37 -30.31 -26.77
CA VAL A 134 -15.47 -30.22 -27.92
C VAL A 134 -14.81 -28.83 -28.09
N LEU A 135 -15.20 -27.87 -27.27
CA LEU A 135 -14.66 -26.52 -27.31
C LEU A 135 -13.78 -26.19 -26.11
N PRO A 136 -12.74 -25.39 -26.29
CA PRO A 136 -11.87 -25.01 -25.19
C PRO A 136 -12.62 -24.12 -24.18
N SER A 137 -12.54 -24.46 -22.89
CA SER A 137 -13.04 -23.65 -21.80
C SER A 137 -11.99 -22.61 -21.38
N ALA A 138 -12.33 -21.33 -21.46
CA ALA A 138 -11.46 -20.26 -21.01
C ALA A 138 -11.11 -20.39 -19.51
N ALA A 139 -12.09 -20.81 -18.68
CA ALA A 139 -11.87 -21.00 -17.25
C ALA A 139 -10.82 -22.10 -16.98
N TRP A 140 -10.95 -23.27 -17.61
CA TRP A 140 -9.97 -24.35 -17.41
C TRP A 140 -8.59 -23.98 -17.99
N GLN A 141 -8.53 -23.30 -19.12
CA GLN A 141 -7.26 -22.84 -19.66
C GLN A 141 -6.60 -21.78 -18.76
N MET A 142 -7.38 -20.88 -18.15
CA MET A 142 -6.86 -19.91 -17.17
C MET A 142 -6.30 -20.63 -15.94
N VAL A 143 -7.00 -21.62 -15.38
CA VAL A 143 -6.49 -22.41 -14.26
C VAL A 143 -5.15 -23.09 -14.61
N GLN A 144 -5.05 -23.69 -15.80
CA GLN A 144 -3.82 -24.32 -16.26
C GLN A 144 -2.69 -23.31 -16.48
N LEU A 145 -3.01 -22.11 -16.96
CA LEU A 145 -2.04 -21.02 -17.10
C LEU A 145 -1.52 -20.57 -15.74
N LEU A 146 -2.41 -20.25 -14.82
CA LEU A 146 -2.04 -19.81 -13.46
C LEU A 146 -1.17 -20.86 -12.75
N ASN A 147 -1.51 -22.14 -12.88
CA ASN A 147 -0.71 -23.23 -12.29
C ASN A 147 0.72 -23.36 -12.86
N LYS A 148 0.94 -22.80 -14.07
CA LYS A 148 2.29 -22.75 -14.68
C LYS A 148 3.10 -21.54 -14.27
N LEU A 149 2.44 -20.46 -13.82
CA LEU A 149 3.12 -19.22 -13.47
C LEU A 149 3.78 -19.26 -12.10
N LYS A 150 3.26 -20.09 -11.20
CA LYS A 150 3.75 -20.16 -9.81
C LYS A 150 3.56 -21.56 -9.24
N THR A 151 4.55 -22.07 -8.53
CA THR A 151 4.51 -23.36 -7.82
C THR A 151 3.89 -23.23 -6.43
N GLU A 152 3.57 -24.37 -5.81
CA GLU A 152 2.97 -24.43 -4.46
C GLU A 152 3.86 -23.79 -3.38
N ASP A 153 5.19 -23.89 -3.52
CA ASP A 153 6.17 -23.27 -2.64
C ASP A 153 6.32 -21.73 -2.86
N GLY A 154 5.57 -21.18 -3.81
CA GLY A 154 5.56 -19.76 -4.10
C GLY A 154 6.57 -19.30 -5.15
N THR A 155 7.38 -20.19 -5.74
CA THR A 155 8.32 -19.84 -6.79
C THR A 155 7.61 -19.43 -8.09
N VAL A 156 7.98 -18.28 -8.64
CA VAL A 156 7.43 -17.77 -9.92
C VAL A 156 8.21 -18.36 -11.10
N HIS A 157 7.49 -19.02 -12.01
CA HIS A 157 8.07 -19.68 -13.20
C HIS A 157 7.95 -18.83 -14.47
N ILE A 158 8.16 -17.53 -14.34
CA ILE A 158 8.24 -16.63 -15.50
C ILE A 158 9.73 -16.46 -15.85
N PRO A 159 10.16 -16.76 -17.07
CA PRO A 159 11.55 -16.55 -17.48
C PRO A 159 11.98 -15.10 -17.25
N GLY A 160 13.14 -14.90 -16.64
CA GLY A 160 13.68 -13.59 -16.34
C GLY A 160 13.15 -12.94 -15.05
N PHE A 161 12.17 -13.53 -14.36
CA PHE A 161 11.57 -12.91 -13.18
C PHE A 161 12.56 -12.66 -12.03
N TYR A 162 13.59 -13.50 -11.91
CA TYR A 162 14.59 -13.41 -10.85
C TYR A 162 15.97 -12.94 -11.33
N ASP A 163 16.14 -12.62 -12.62
CA ASP A 163 17.47 -12.35 -13.20
C ASP A 163 18.16 -11.14 -12.53
N ASP A 164 17.40 -10.11 -12.15
CA ASP A 164 17.92 -8.89 -11.53
C ASP A 164 17.78 -8.86 -10.00
N VAL A 165 17.39 -9.99 -9.38
CA VAL A 165 17.21 -10.05 -7.93
C VAL A 165 18.56 -10.11 -7.23
N VAL A 166 18.89 -9.09 -6.46
CA VAL A 166 20.05 -9.06 -5.58
C VAL A 166 19.63 -9.59 -4.21
N GLN A 167 20.28 -10.65 -3.75
CA GLN A 167 20.04 -11.17 -2.40
C GLN A 167 20.57 -10.18 -1.35
N PRO A 168 19.82 -9.89 -0.27
CA PRO A 168 20.23 -8.98 0.79
C PRO A 168 21.41 -9.47 1.61
#